data_7ced30d294fb553d2a736be2ed8bfb7f
#
_entry.id   7ced30d294fb553d2a736be2ed8bfb7f
#
_cell.length_a   1.000
_cell.length_b   1.000
_cell.length_c   1.000
_cell.angle_alpha   90.00
_cell.angle_beta   90.00
_cell.angle_gamma   90.00
#
_symmetry.space_group_name_H-M   'P 1'
#
loop_
_entity.id
_entity.type
_entity.pdbx_description
1 polymer ?
#
loop_
_entity_poly.entity_id
_entity_poly.type
_entity_poly.pdbx_seq_one_letter_code
_entity_poly.pdbx_strand_id
1 'polypeptide(L)'
;MKKKLLAGILALALCSTNMPPQTIFAGEFTSGNPDVVSEEDTPEIFTNEEQEAAGETNEDLFVFSSEEAPEFNDTPDEAMAATENAQNGVIDLTEDANVTDGVYTINIAEDYKFTCKKSPETSNRIVVDGTNTSEQDNINIYLDNVNIKTSAGSALQINNNVKATVTIYLTGINNLTTTNQSSAGLQKDNEAQLIITNASDTTTGILKASSDGSGYGAGIGSGNYGSCKNITINSGFVDAKSKFGAGIGSGH
;
A
#
# COMPACT_ATOMS: atom_id res chain seq x y z
N MET A 1 12.99 -67.40 -10.83
CA MET A 1 14.16 -66.61 -10.35
C MET A 1 13.67 -65.47 -9.48
N LYS A 2 14.07 -65.50 -8.22
CA LYS A 2 13.58 -64.57 -7.17
C LYS A 2 14.39 -63.31 -7.22
N LYS A 3 13.76 -62.13 -7.33
CA LYS A 3 14.38 -60.82 -7.12
C LYS A 3 13.90 -60.21 -5.80
N LYS A 4 14.86 -59.96 -4.94
CA LYS A 4 14.69 -59.47 -3.57
C LYS A 4 14.37 -57.96 -3.58
N LEU A 5 13.38 -57.61 -2.78
CA LEU A 5 13.01 -56.25 -2.42
C LEU A 5 14.02 -55.71 -1.39
N LEU A 6 14.61 -54.55 -1.61
CA LEU A 6 15.43 -53.85 -0.64
C LEU A 6 14.66 -52.63 -0.11
N ALA A 7 14.24 -52.72 1.11
CA ALA A 7 13.58 -51.62 1.81
C ALA A 7 14.64 -50.70 2.40
N GLY A 8 14.65 -49.43 1.97
CA GLY A 8 15.48 -48.38 2.58
C GLY A 8 14.66 -47.65 3.64
N ILE A 9 15.11 -47.73 4.88
CA ILE A 9 14.55 -47.01 6.03
C ILE A 9 15.20 -45.61 6.04
N LEU A 10 14.40 -44.60 5.81
CA LEU A 10 14.79 -43.17 5.97
C LEU A 10 14.47 -42.74 7.42
N ALA A 11 15.52 -42.52 8.21
CA ALA A 11 15.38 -42.00 9.57
C ALA A 11 15.11 -40.50 9.52
N LEU A 12 13.93 -40.09 10.03
CA LEU A 12 13.59 -38.69 10.29
C LEU A 12 14.26 -38.25 11.59
N ALA A 13 15.24 -37.35 11.53
CA ALA A 13 15.75 -36.63 12.68
C ALA A 13 14.83 -35.51 13.07
N LEU A 14 14.07 -35.67 14.14
CA LEU A 14 13.30 -34.61 14.79
C LEU A 14 14.25 -33.71 15.58
N CYS A 15 14.47 -32.51 15.08
CA CYS A 15 15.13 -31.45 15.84
C CYS A 15 14.07 -30.75 16.71
N SER A 16 14.00 -31.12 17.98
CA SER A 16 13.17 -30.42 18.98
C SER A 16 13.90 -29.16 19.45
N THR A 17 13.48 -28.00 18.98
CA THR A 17 13.88 -26.72 19.57
C THR A 17 12.97 -26.42 20.76
N ASN A 18 13.54 -26.52 21.96
CA ASN A 18 12.91 -26.03 23.19
C ASN A 18 12.81 -24.49 23.12
N MET A 19 11.63 -23.98 22.85
CA MET A 19 11.29 -22.59 23.15
C MET A 19 10.60 -22.55 24.51
N PRO A 20 10.99 -21.63 25.41
CA PRO A 20 10.28 -21.44 26.67
C PRO A 20 8.89 -20.85 26.42
N PRO A 21 7.87 -21.22 27.22
CA PRO A 21 6.53 -20.66 27.07
C PRO A 21 6.53 -19.17 27.40
N GLN A 22 6.11 -18.35 26.45
CA GLN A 22 5.83 -16.94 26.71
C GLN A 22 4.48 -16.84 27.45
N THR A 23 4.52 -16.39 28.69
CA THR A 23 3.33 -16.08 29.46
C THR A 23 2.69 -14.81 28.92
N ILE A 24 1.51 -14.95 28.31
CA ILE A 24 0.66 -13.83 27.95
C ILE A 24 -0.06 -13.38 29.22
N PHE A 25 0.27 -12.19 29.72
CA PHE A 25 -0.54 -11.55 30.78
C PHE A 25 -1.83 -11.03 30.15
N ALA A 26 -2.93 -11.71 30.38
CA ALA A 26 -4.26 -11.17 30.20
C ALA A 26 -4.51 -10.12 31.29
N GLY A 27 -4.45 -8.84 30.93
CA GLY A 27 -4.89 -7.76 31.80
C GLY A 27 -6.41 -7.81 31.94
N GLU A 28 -6.89 -7.93 33.18
CA GLU A 28 -8.32 -7.83 33.49
C GLU A 28 -8.82 -6.41 33.14
N PHE A 29 -9.78 -6.31 32.25
CA PHE A 29 -10.56 -5.10 32.05
C PHE A 29 -11.59 -5.00 33.18
N THR A 30 -11.28 -4.24 34.22
CA THR A 30 -12.29 -3.85 35.21
C THR A 30 -13.06 -2.65 34.61
N SER A 31 -14.36 -2.86 34.43
CA SER A 31 -15.33 -1.81 34.15
C SER A 31 -15.41 -0.87 35.37
N GLY A 32 -14.79 0.29 35.25
CA GLY A 32 -14.85 1.37 36.23
C GLY A 32 -15.93 2.37 35.88
N ASN A 33 -16.89 2.50 36.76
CA ASN A 33 -17.96 3.50 36.79
C ASN A 33 -17.39 4.91 36.91
N PRO A 34 -17.94 5.96 36.23
CA PRO A 34 -17.50 7.33 36.38
C PRO A 34 -18.22 8.02 37.55
N ASP A 35 -17.50 8.31 38.60
CA ASP A 35 -17.94 9.29 39.59
C ASP A 35 -16.81 10.30 39.84
N VAL A 36 -17.13 11.51 39.41
CA VAL A 36 -16.88 12.83 40.03
C VAL A 36 -15.68 12.94 40.98
N VAL A 37 -14.74 13.86 40.69
CA VAL A 37 -14.34 14.94 41.60
C VAL A 37 -13.54 16.00 40.86
N SER A 38 -13.93 17.24 41.11
CA SER A 38 -13.30 18.52 40.88
C SER A 38 -11.93 18.67 41.53
N GLU A 39 -11.03 19.39 40.94
CA GLU A 39 -10.32 20.58 41.44
C GLU A 39 -9.03 20.83 40.70
N GLU A 40 -8.97 22.01 40.19
CA GLU A 40 -7.88 22.93 39.92
C GLU A 40 -6.46 22.47 40.20
N ASP A 41 -5.63 22.42 39.12
CA ASP A 41 -4.23 22.78 39.21
C ASP A 41 -3.78 23.49 37.93
N THR A 42 -3.36 24.74 38.13
CA THR A 42 -2.84 25.66 37.14
C THR A 42 -1.46 25.21 36.64
N PRO A 43 -1.17 25.32 35.33
CA PRO A 43 0.18 25.06 34.84
C PRO A 43 1.11 26.23 35.12
N GLU A 44 2.22 25.95 35.76
CA GLU A 44 3.33 26.87 35.95
C GLU A 44 4.01 27.19 34.61
N ILE A 45 4.09 28.49 34.35
CA ILE A 45 4.79 29.07 33.21
C ILE A 45 6.28 29.09 33.52
N PHE A 46 7.09 28.32 32.81
CA PHE A 46 8.54 28.47 32.80
C PHE A 46 8.95 29.60 31.83
N THR A 47 9.31 30.74 32.38
CA THR A 47 10.01 31.80 31.66
C THR A 47 11.50 31.45 31.54
N ASN A 48 11.98 31.33 30.31
CA ASN A 48 13.42 31.30 30.05
C ASN A 48 13.97 32.72 29.96
N GLU A 49 14.88 33.03 30.87
CA GLU A 49 15.68 34.23 30.83
C GLU A 49 16.74 34.14 29.75
N GLU A 50 16.95 35.27 29.10
CA GLU A 50 17.98 35.55 28.12
C GLU A 50 19.40 35.42 28.73
N GLN A 51 20.30 34.85 27.97
CA GLN A 51 21.73 35.11 28.14
C GLN A 51 22.38 35.43 26.78
N GLU A 52 22.62 36.72 26.58
CA GLU A 52 23.51 37.24 25.56
C GLU A 52 24.97 36.85 25.86
N ALA A 53 25.70 36.39 24.86
CA ALA A 53 27.17 36.53 24.82
C ALA A 53 27.61 36.67 23.37
N ALA A 54 28.33 37.76 23.19
CA ALA A 54 28.90 38.27 21.95
C ALA A 54 30.08 37.47 21.40
N GLY A 55 30.33 37.62 20.09
CA GLY A 55 31.66 37.64 19.47
C GLY A 55 31.98 36.42 18.59
N GLU A 56 32.08 36.55 17.37
CA GLU A 56 33.16 36.92 16.47
C GLU A 56 32.86 36.52 15.03
N THR A 57 33.09 37.48 14.18
CA THR A 57 33.03 37.43 12.73
C THR A 57 34.14 36.57 12.13
N ASN A 58 33.81 35.67 11.18
CA ASN A 58 34.71 35.26 10.12
C ASN A 58 33.94 35.16 8.81
N GLU A 59 34.13 36.19 7.99
CA GLU A 59 33.73 36.20 6.59
C GLU A 59 34.76 35.37 5.80
N ASP A 60 34.42 34.19 5.37
CA ASP A 60 35.12 33.50 4.30
C ASP A 60 34.27 33.59 3.00
N LEU A 61 34.74 34.53 2.20
CA LEU A 61 34.25 34.85 0.87
C LEU A 61 34.64 33.71 -0.10
N PHE A 62 33.74 32.79 -0.38
CA PHE A 62 33.93 31.85 -1.49
C PHE A 62 33.55 32.52 -2.81
N VAL A 63 34.60 32.86 -3.57
CA VAL A 63 34.48 33.29 -4.97
C VAL A 63 34.18 32.06 -5.84
N PHE A 64 33.00 31.98 -6.38
CA PHE A 64 32.68 31.05 -7.46
C PHE A 64 33.15 31.64 -8.80
N SER A 65 34.16 31.05 -9.39
CA SER A 65 34.56 31.31 -10.75
C SER A 65 33.52 30.65 -11.70
N SER A 66 32.98 31.48 -12.57
CA SER A 66 32.09 31.03 -13.66
C SER A 66 32.91 30.25 -14.69
N GLU A 67 32.73 28.94 -14.76
CA GLU A 67 33.07 28.14 -15.94
C GLU A 67 31.80 27.85 -16.75
N GLU A 68 31.96 28.05 -18.06
CA GLU A 68 30.93 28.04 -19.09
C GLU A 68 30.16 26.71 -19.12
N ALA A 69 28.83 26.82 -19.20
CA ALA A 69 27.93 25.70 -19.45
C ALA A 69 28.07 25.23 -20.92
N PRO A 70 28.11 23.93 -21.20
CA PRO A 70 28.03 23.41 -22.54
C PRO A 70 26.63 23.63 -23.11
N GLU A 71 26.58 24.24 -24.30
CA GLU A 71 25.37 24.43 -25.10
C GLU A 71 24.78 23.05 -25.45
N PHE A 72 23.59 22.74 -24.97
CA PHE A 72 22.79 21.62 -25.46
C PHE A 72 22.08 22.04 -26.76
N ASN A 73 22.49 21.41 -27.85
CA ASN A 73 21.83 21.50 -29.13
C ASN A 73 20.46 20.80 -29.06
N ASP A 74 19.41 21.61 -29.05
CA ASP A 74 18.03 21.18 -29.24
C ASP A 74 17.81 20.85 -30.73
N THR A 75 17.78 19.56 -31.05
CA THR A 75 17.10 19.10 -32.27
C THR A 75 15.86 18.33 -31.82
N PRO A 76 14.64 18.74 -32.20
CA PRO A 76 13.46 17.98 -31.96
C PRO A 76 13.44 16.75 -32.87
N ASP A 77 13.66 15.58 -32.30
CA ASP A 77 13.38 14.33 -32.99
C ASP A 77 11.90 13.97 -32.72
N GLU A 78 11.11 14.22 -33.76
CA GLU A 78 9.72 13.82 -33.80
C GLU A 78 9.61 12.31 -33.99
N ALA A 79 8.67 11.74 -33.23
CA ALA A 79 8.02 10.46 -33.45
C ALA A 79 8.79 9.19 -33.13
N MET A 80 8.76 8.83 -31.85
CA MET A 80 8.47 7.44 -31.49
C MET A 80 7.35 7.40 -30.45
N ALA A 81 6.13 7.48 -30.95
CA ALA A 81 4.96 7.15 -30.19
C ALA A 81 4.88 5.64 -29.99
N ALA A 82 4.57 5.28 -28.78
CA ALA A 82 3.87 4.09 -28.36
C ALA A 82 4.65 2.76 -28.25
N THR A 83 4.53 2.23 -27.05
CA THR A 83 4.88 0.88 -26.57
C THR A 83 6.28 0.70 -26.03
N GLU A 84 6.73 1.60 -25.17
CA GLU A 84 7.62 1.15 -24.11
C GLU A 84 6.74 0.81 -22.91
N ASN A 85 6.49 -0.49 -22.73
CA ASN A 85 6.04 -1.05 -21.47
C ASN A 85 6.86 -0.43 -20.36
N ALA A 86 6.18 0.22 -19.40
CA ALA A 86 6.81 0.96 -18.30
C ALA A 86 7.49 0.01 -17.30
N GLN A 87 8.45 -0.80 -17.75
CA GLN A 87 9.21 -1.72 -16.93
C GLN A 87 10.05 -1.04 -15.85
N ASN A 88 10.12 0.31 -15.82
CA ASN A 88 10.76 1.09 -14.76
C ASN A 88 10.19 2.51 -14.61
N GLY A 89 9.17 2.90 -15.34
CA GLY A 89 8.56 4.23 -15.27
C GLY A 89 7.55 4.37 -14.14
N VAL A 90 7.37 5.61 -13.66
CA VAL A 90 6.27 5.95 -12.76
C VAL A 90 5.03 6.25 -13.60
N ILE A 91 3.94 5.54 -13.35
CA ILE A 91 2.66 5.65 -14.04
C ILE A 91 1.83 6.72 -13.31
N ASP A 92 1.58 7.82 -13.97
CA ASP A 92 0.63 8.83 -13.47
C ASP A 92 -0.78 8.45 -13.91
N LEU A 93 -1.62 8.05 -12.95
CA LEU A 93 -2.99 7.66 -13.22
C LEU A 93 -3.90 8.82 -13.65
N THR A 94 -3.43 10.05 -13.53
CA THR A 94 -4.16 11.24 -13.99
C THR A 94 -3.91 11.57 -15.46
N GLU A 95 -3.07 10.79 -16.14
CA GLU A 95 -2.80 10.90 -17.58
C GLU A 95 -3.60 9.85 -18.36
N ASP A 96 -4.47 10.30 -19.27
CA ASP A 96 -5.31 9.41 -20.09
C ASP A 96 -4.48 8.47 -21.00
N ALA A 97 -3.27 8.86 -21.37
CA ALA A 97 -2.37 8.02 -22.16
C ALA A 97 -1.96 6.72 -21.45
N ASN A 98 -2.04 6.68 -20.10
CA ASN A 98 -1.66 5.54 -19.30
C ASN A 98 -2.82 4.56 -19.04
N VAL A 99 -4.05 4.91 -19.42
CA VAL A 99 -5.25 4.13 -19.12
C VAL A 99 -6.09 3.89 -20.38
N THR A 100 -6.82 2.79 -20.40
CA THR A 100 -7.82 2.49 -21.42
C THR A 100 -9.18 2.43 -20.76
N ASP A 101 -10.13 3.22 -21.22
CA ASP A 101 -11.49 3.32 -20.66
C ASP A 101 -11.49 3.55 -19.12
N GLY A 102 -10.55 4.39 -18.64
CA GLY A 102 -10.39 4.72 -17.23
C GLY A 102 -9.81 3.58 -16.38
N VAL A 103 -9.12 2.61 -17.00
CA VAL A 103 -8.52 1.46 -16.30
C VAL A 103 -7.07 1.28 -16.73
N TYR A 104 -6.17 1.18 -15.74
CA TYR A 104 -4.85 0.60 -15.93
C TYR A 104 -4.90 -0.89 -15.61
N THR A 105 -4.58 -1.74 -16.58
CA THR A 105 -4.63 -3.20 -16.41
C THR A 105 -3.23 -3.77 -16.23
N ILE A 106 -3.02 -4.46 -15.11
CA ILE A 106 -1.82 -5.23 -14.79
C ILE A 106 -2.08 -6.68 -15.17
N ASN A 107 -1.37 -7.21 -16.16
CA ASN A 107 -1.54 -8.58 -16.66
C ASN A 107 -0.25 -9.39 -16.74
N ILE A 108 0.85 -8.86 -16.21
CA ILE A 108 2.17 -9.51 -16.13
C ILE A 108 2.69 -9.34 -14.70
N ALA A 109 3.49 -10.29 -14.23
CA ALA A 109 4.10 -10.24 -12.91
C ALA A 109 5.39 -9.40 -12.93
N GLU A 110 5.27 -8.14 -12.54
CA GLU A 110 6.35 -7.14 -12.54
C GLU A 110 6.15 -6.11 -11.41
N ASP A 111 7.03 -5.11 -11.37
CA ASP A 111 6.95 -3.96 -10.48
C ASP A 111 6.21 -2.80 -11.17
N TYR A 112 5.15 -2.30 -10.54
CA TYR A 112 4.33 -1.18 -11.03
C TYR A 112 4.34 -0.03 -10.04
N LYS A 113 4.70 1.17 -10.48
CA LYS A 113 4.77 2.37 -9.64
C LYS A 113 3.72 3.38 -10.07
N PHE A 114 2.73 3.64 -9.22
CA PHE A 114 1.61 4.55 -9.49
C PHE A 114 1.68 5.82 -8.67
N THR A 115 1.22 6.91 -9.28
CA THR A 115 1.08 8.23 -8.65
C THR A 115 -0.11 8.99 -9.24
N CYS A 116 -0.47 10.12 -8.60
CA CYS A 116 -1.43 11.11 -9.10
C CYS A 116 -0.76 12.50 -9.03
N LYS A 117 -0.01 12.89 -10.08
CA LYS A 117 0.78 14.14 -10.09
C LYS A 117 0.05 15.33 -10.70
N LYS A 118 -0.70 15.13 -11.78
CA LYS A 118 -1.37 16.22 -12.51
C LYS A 118 -2.68 16.65 -11.86
N SER A 119 -3.35 15.78 -11.12
CA SER A 119 -4.59 16.08 -10.42
C SER A 119 -4.56 15.49 -9.03
N PRO A 120 -5.12 16.19 -8.01
CA PRO A 120 -5.18 15.67 -6.65
C PRO A 120 -6.08 14.43 -6.50
N GLU A 121 -6.91 14.12 -7.49
CA GLU A 121 -7.83 12.98 -7.51
C GLU A 121 -8.10 12.53 -8.96
N THR A 122 -8.28 11.23 -9.16
CA THR A 122 -8.68 10.64 -10.45
C THR A 122 -9.82 9.62 -10.26
N SER A 123 -10.61 9.40 -11.32
CA SER A 123 -11.55 8.29 -11.41
C SER A 123 -10.96 7.05 -12.06
N ASN A 124 -9.74 7.14 -12.61
CA ASN A 124 -9.05 6.03 -13.23
C ASN A 124 -8.66 4.99 -12.19
N ARG A 125 -8.84 3.72 -12.53
CA ARG A 125 -8.74 2.56 -11.63
C ARG A 125 -7.53 1.70 -11.98
N ILE A 126 -7.09 0.91 -11.02
CA ILE A 126 -6.11 -0.15 -11.22
C ILE A 126 -6.81 -1.50 -11.17
N VAL A 127 -6.60 -2.35 -12.17
CA VAL A 127 -7.12 -3.72 -12.21
C VAL A 127 -5.97 -4.69 -12.43
N VAL A 128 -5.79 -5.63 -11.51
CA VAL A 128 -4.87 -6.76 -11.65
C VAL A 128 -5.63 -7.89 -12.31
N ASP A 129 -5.19 -8.28 -13.52
CA ASP A 129 -5.72 -9.40 -14.28
C ASP A 129 -4.71 -10.55 -14.26
N GLY A 130 -5.14 -11.71 -13.81
CA GLY A 130 -4.31 -12.90 -13.66
C GLY A 130 -4.03 -13.70 -14.94
N THR A 131 -4.43 -13.20 -16.12
CA THR A 131 -4.42 -13.99 -17.37
C THR A 131 -3.03 -14.57 -17.70
N ASN A 132 -1.96 -13.82 -17.43
CA ASN A 132 -0.57 -14.20 -17.70
C ASN A 132 0.25 -14.41 -16.42
N THR A 133 -0.39 -14.81 -15.31
CA THR A 133 0.27 -15.01 -14.03
C THR A 133 0.00 -16.38 -13.43
N SER A 134 0.92 -16.87 -12.60
CA SER A 134 0.87 -18.15 -11.91
C SER A 134 0.98 -17.99 -10.38
N GLU A 135 0.83 -19.07 -9.64
CA GLU A 135 0.97 -19.09 -8.16
C GLU A 135 2.39 -18.77 -7.67
N GLN A 136 3.41 -18.97 -8.52
CA GLN A 136 4.80 -18.68 -8.20
C GLN A 136 5.21 -17.24 -8.48
N ASP A 137 4.32 -16.48 -9.13
CA ASP A 137 4.61 -15.11 -9.52
C ASP A 137 4.33 -14.11 -8.39
N ASN A 138 5.02 -12.97 -8.47
CA ASN A 138 4.81 -11.83 -7.58
C ASN A 138 4.50 -10.59 -8.42
N ILE A 139 3.44 -9.89 -8.07
CA ILE A 139 3.08 -8.59 -8.62
C ILE A 139 3.31 -7.55 -7.53
N ASN A 140 4.24 -6.63 -7.77
CA ASN A 140 4.56 -5.58 -6.82
C ASN A 140 3.96 -4.25 -7.25
N ILE A 141 3.09 -3.67 -6.42
CA ILE A 141 2.38 -2.43 -6.69
C ILE A 141 2.84 -1.37 -5.69
N TYR A 142 3.56 -0.37 -6.17
CA TYR A 142 4.01 0.76 -5.37
C TYR A 142 3.02 1.92 -5.55
N LEU A 143 2.36 2.32 -4.46
CA LEU A 143 1.46 3.46 -4.42
C LEU A 143 2.17 4.63 -3.76
N ASP A 144 2.35 5.73 -4.51
CA ASP A 144 2.96 6.96 -4.04
C ASP A 144 2.01 8.15 -4.23
N ASN A 145 1.33 8.54 -3.15
CA ASN A 145 0.34 9.61 -3.14
C ASN A 145 -0.77 9.40 -4.20
N VAL A 146 -1.24 8.16 -4.33
CA VAL A 146 -2.35 7.79 -5.22
C VAL A 146 -3.67 8.17 -4.58
N ASN A 147 -4.53 8.85 -5.34
CA ASN A 147 -5.87 9.23 -4.88
C ASN A 147 -6.91 8.91 -5.95
N ILE A 148 -7.58 7.78 -5.77
CA ILE A 148 -8.62 7.30 -6.67
C ILE A 148 -9.98 7.42 -6.01
N LYS A 149 -10.94 8.08 -6.70
CA LYS A 149 -12.35 8.09 -6.35
C LYS A 149 -13.19 7.78 -7.56
N THR A 150 -13.86 6.64 -7.55
CA THR A 150 -14.57 6.12 -8.72
C THR A 150 -15.96 5.61 -8.38
N SER A 151 -16.85 5.60 -9.37
CA SER A 151 -18.16 4.93 -9.31
C SER A 151 -18.23 3.71 -10.23
N ALA A 152 -17.21 3.49 -11.08
CA ALA A 152 -17.21 2.46 -12.11
C ALA A 152 -16.87 1.04 -11.57
N GLY A 153 -16.49 0.94 -10.29
CA GLY A 153 -16.11 -0.32 -9.65
C GLY A 153 -15.18 -0.05 -8.48
N SER A 154 -14.26 -0.94 -8.18
CA SER A 154 -13.25 -0.75 -7.14
C SER A 154 -12.14 0.18 -7.60
N ALA A 155 -11.55 0.97 -6.71
CA ALA A 155 -10.42 1.83 -7.02
C ALA A 155 -9.18 1.01 -7.40
N LEU A 156 -8.91 -0.07 -6.63
CA LEU A 156 -7.97 -1.12 -6.99
C LEU A 156 -8.67 -2.47 -6.90
N GLN A 157 -8.62 -3.26 -7.97
CA GLN A 157 -9.27 -4.57 -8.05
C GLN A 157 -8.25 -5.66 -8.38
N ILE A 158 -8.28 -6.74 -7.63
CA ILE A 158 -7.56 -7.99 -7.91
C ILE A 158 -8.60 -9.00 -8.39
N ASN A 159 -8.56 -9.35 -9.68
CA ASN A 159 -9.54 -10.22 -10.30
C ASN A 159 -9.48 -11.67 -9.76
N ASN A 160 -10.57 -12.39 -9.90
CA ASN A 160 -10.71 -13.76 -9.37
C ASN A 160 -9.75 -14.77 -10.01
N ASN A 161 -9.28 -14.50 -11.21
CA ASN A 161 -8.31 -15.35 -11.93
C ASN A 161 -6.85 -15.12 -11.47
N VAL A 162 -6.58 -14.11 -10.66
CA VAL A 162 -5.24 -13.87 -10.11
C VAL A 162 -4.89 -14.95 -9.10
N LYS A 163 -3.76 -15.63 -9.31
CA LYS A 163 -3.18 -16.61 -8.39
C LYS A 163 -1.86 -16.15 -7.79
N ALA A 164 -1.20 -15.21 -8.44
CA ALA A 164 0.04 -14.60 -8.00
C ALA A 164 -0.10 -13.94 -6.63
N THR A 165 1.00 -13.85 -5.88
CA THR A 165 1.07 -12.98 -4.70
C THR A 165 1.10 -11.53 -5.14
N VAL A 166 0.17 -10.73 -4.63
CA VAL A 166 0.13 -9.28 -4.86
C VAL A 166 0.64 -8.57 -3.62
N THR A 167 1.70 -7.77 -3.77
CA THR A 167 2.23 -6.94 -2.68
C THR A 167 2.05 -5.47 -2.99
N ILE A 168 1.40 -4.74 -2.08
CA ILE A 168 1.20 -3.30 -2.17
C ILE A 168 2.19 -2.60 -1.23
N TYR A 169 3.08 -1.80 -1.82
CA TYR A 169 4.06 -0.98 -1.12
C TYR A 169 3.56 0.45 -1.03
N LEU A 170 3.55 1.00 0.18
CA LEU A 170 2.97 2.31 0.47
C LEU A 170 4.05 3.38 0.66
N THR A 171 3.88 4.51 -0.05
CA THR A 171 4.61 5.76 0.16
C THR A 171 3.60 6.91 0.23
N GLY A 172 3.76 7.84 1.18
CA GLY A 172 2.86 8.97 1.35
C GLY A 172 1.42 8.56 1.70
N ILE A 173 0.43 9.33 1.23
CA ILE A 173 -0.99 9.12 1.54
C ILE A 173 -1.72 8.61 0.30
N ASN A 174 -2.27 7.39 0.40
CA ASN A 174 -2.97 6.74 -0.68
C ASN A 174 -4.45 6.57 -0.31
N ASN A 175 -5.36 7.04 -1.17
CA ASN A 175 -6.79 6.92 -1.00
C ASN A 175 -7.37 6.07 -2.13
N LEU A 176 -8.07 5.00 -1.78
CA LEU A 176 -8.76 4.09 -2.68
C LEU A 176 -10.26 4.09 -2.33
N THR A 177 -11.02 4.97 -2.97
CA THR A 177 -12.44 5.18 -2.66
C THR A 177 -13.31 4.72 -3.82
N THR A 178 -14.34 3.93 -3.51
CA THR A 178 -15.41 3.63 -4.45
C THR A 178 -16.75 4.12 -3.93
N THR A 179 -17.58 4.65 -4.83
CA THR A 179 -18.99 4.92 -4.60
C THR A 179 -19.91 3.88 -5.27
N ASN A 180 -19.32 2.87 -5.92
CA ASN A 180 -20.07 1.73 -6.45
C ASN A 180 -20.64 0.89 -5.31
N GLN A 181 -21.92 0.55 -5.39
CA GLN A 181 -22.64 -0.11 -4.30
C GLN A 181 -22.14 -1.53 -3.99
N SER A 182 -21.61 -2.22 -4.98
CA SER A 182 -21.21 -3.63 -4.85
C SER A 182 -19.71 -3.83 -4.72
N SER A 183 -18.92 -2.77 -4.78
CA SER A 183 -17.46 -2.87 -4.83
C SER A 183 -16.80 -2.48 -3.52
N ALA A 184 -15.62 -3.04 -3.27
CA ALA A 184 -14.72 -2.62 -2.20
C ALA A 184 -13.78 -1.49 -2.67
N GLY A 185 -13.26 -0.69 -1.77
CA GLY A 185 -12.24 0.30 -2.11
C GLY A 185 -11.00 -0.35 -2.72
N LEU A 186 -10.44 -1.34 -2.01
CA LEU A 186 -9.48 -2.33 -2.53
C LEU A 186 -10.17 -3.68 -2.57
N GLN A 187 -10.50 -4.17 -3.76
CA GLN A 187 -11.28 -5.39 -3.92
C GLN A 187 -10.42 -6.61 -4.24
N LYS A 188 -10.74 -7.72 -3.55
CA LYS A 188 -10.12 -9.02 -3.73
C LYS A 188 -11.13 -10.11 -3.32
N ASP A 189 -11.70 -10.80 -4.30
CA ASP A 189 -12.70 -11.86 -4.09
C ASP A 189 -12.12 -13.28 -4.31
N ASN A 190 -10.79 -13.43 -4.24
CA ASN A 190 -10.08 -14.68 -4.52
C ASN A 190 -9.27 -15.17 -3.31
N GLU A 191 -8.55 -16.28 -3.47
CA GLU A 191 -7.69 -16.87 -2.44
C GLU A 191 -6.20 -16.51 -2.59
N ALA A 192 -5.81 -15.74 -3.61
CA ALA A 192 -4.42 -15.30 -3.77
C ALA A 192 -3.95 -14.48 -2.55
N GLN A 193 -2.66 -14.50 -2.27
CA GLN A 193 -2.08 -13.73 -1.18
C GLN A 193 -2.07 -12.24 -1.53
N LEU A 194 -2.58 -11.40 -0.62
CA LEU A 194 -2.40 -9.94 -0.65
C LEU A 194 -1.56 -9.52 0.55
N ILE A 195 -0.48 -8.80 0.28
CA ILE A 195 0.40 -8.23 1.31
C ILE A 195 0.37 -6.71 1.18
N ILE A 196 0.19 -6.01 2.30
CA ILE A 196 0.28 -4.55 2.38
C ILE A 196 1.43 -4.20 3.30
N THR A 197 2.35 -3.35 2.84
CA THR A 197 3.56 -2.98 3.59
C THR A 197 4.05 -1.58 3.21
N ASN A 198 4.94 -1.01 4.00
CA ASN A 198 5.66 0.22 3.63
C ASN A 198 6.66 -0.06 2.50
N ALA A 199 6.88 0.93 1.65
CA ALA A 199 7.95 0.89 0.64
C ALA A 199 9.34 1.11 1.27
N SER A 200 9.41 1.64 2.49
CA SER A 200 10.65 1.93 3.22
C SER A 200 10.45 1.74 4.71
N ASP A 201 11.47 1.30 5.42
CA ASP A 201 11.46 1.15 6.88
C ASP A 201 11.52 2.50 7.62
N THR A 202 11.90 3.56 6.93
CA THR A 202 12.09 4.90 7.54
C THR A 202 10.87 5.81 7.45
N THR A 203 9.88 5.47 6.60
CA THR A 203 8.67 6.27 6.39
C THR A 203 7.43 5.41 6.45
N THR A 204 6.42 5.88 7.20
CA THR A 204 5.13 5.21 7.26
C THR A 204 4.24 5.67 6.12
N GLY A 205 3.94 4.77 5.19
CA GLY A 205 2.92 4.97 4.18
C GLY A 205 1.52 4.79 4.75
N ILE A 206 0.56 5.50 4.19
CA ILE A 206 -0.84 5.50 4.62
C ILE A 206 -1.72 4.96 3.49
N LEU A 207 -2.57 4.00 3.80
CA LEU A 207 -3.63 3.51 2.93
C LEU A 207 -4.99 3.79 3.56
N LYS A 208 -5.82 4.57 2.88
CA LYS A 208 -7.23 4.75 3.21
C LYS A 208 -8.06 4.11 2.11
N ALA A 209 -8.78 3.04 2.45
CA ALA A 209 -9.62 2.33 1.50
C ALA A 209 -11.07 2.37 1.96
N SER A 210 -11.97 2.85 1.10
CA SER A 210 -13.37 3.01 1.49
C SER A 210 -14.34 2.57 0.42
N SER A 211 -15.44 1.94 0.89
CA SER A 211 -16.67 1.72 0.14
C SER A 211 -17.72 2.70 0.65
N ASP A 212 -17.81 3.86 -0.04
CA ASP A 212 -18.65 5.00 0.35
C ASP A 212 -20.10 4.88 -0.18
N GLY A 213 -20.94 5.74 0.32
CA GLY A 213 -22.34 5.81 -0.12
C GLY A 213 -23.20 4.70 0.47
N SER A 214 -23.86 3.90 -0.36
CA SER A 214 -24.61 2.70 0.04
C SER A 214 -23.80 1.42 -0.16
N GLY A 215 -22.46 1.52 -0.01
CA GLY A 215 -21.55 0.42 -0.31
C GLY A 215 -21.73 -0.80 0.58
N TYR A 216 -21.97 -1.92 -0.07
CA TYR A 216 -22.05 -3.25 0.54
C TYR A 216 -20.73 -4.00 0.46
N GLY A 217 -19.78 -3.52 -0.36
CA GLY A 217 -18.41 -4.07 -0.38
C GLY A 217 -17.62 -3.66 0.86
N ALA A 218 -16.53 -4.34 1.13
CA ALA A 218 -15.60 -4.00 2.20
C ALA A 218 -14.81 -2.70 1.91
N GLY A 219 -14.14 -2.14 2.90
CA GLY A 219 -13.09 -1.14 2.66
C GLY A 219 -11.93 -1.80 1.90
N ILE A 220 -11.37 -2.88 2.49
CA ILE A 220 -10.38 -3.78 1.89
C ILE A 220 -10.94 -5.20 1.97
N GLY A 221 -11.05 -5.88 0.84
CA GLY A 221 -11.52 -7.25 0.79
C GLY A 221 -12.52 -7.51 -0.30
N SER A 222 -13.61 -8.23 -0.02
CA SER A 222 -14.55 -8.61 -1.08
C SER A 222 -15.58 -7.52 -1.41
N GLY A 223 -16.11 -7.63 -2.63
CA GLY A 223 -17.35 -6.96 -3.02
C GLY A 223 -18.56 -7.52 -2.29
N ASN A 224 -19.75 -7.00 -2.64
CA ASN A 224 -21.03 -7.45 -2.10
C ASN A 224 -21.25 -8.94 -2.37
N TYR A 225 -21.67 -9.71 -1.37
CA TYR A 225 -21.81 -11.18 -1.39
C TYR A 225 -20.52 -11.96 -1.71
N GLY A 226 -19.37 -11.29 -1.74
CA GLY A 226 -18.08 -11.92 -1.94
C GLY A 226 -17.46 -12.44 -0.65
N SER A 227 -16.40 -13.22 -0.79
CA SER A 227 -15.54 -13.63 0.31
C SER A 227 -14.07 -13.39 -0.06
N CYS A 228 -13.27 -13.06 0.92
CA CYS A 228 -11.83 -12.90 0.74
C CYS A 228 -11.05 -13.65 1.80
N LYS A 229 -9.84 -14.07 1.43
CA LYS A 229 -8.89 -14.74 2.33
C LYS A 229 -7.49 -14.19 2.08
N ASN A 230 -6.53 -14.55 2.94
CA ASN A 230 -5.11 -14.32 2.74
C ASN A 230 -4.77 -12.84 2.52
N ILE A 231 -5.24 -11.97 3.43
CA ILE A 231 -4.82 -10.57 3.52
C ILE A 231 -3.86 -10.43 4.70
N THR A 232 -2.67 -9.94 4.44
CA THR A 232 -1.62 -9.68 5.44
C THR A 232 -1.24 -8.21 5.42
N ILE A 233 -1.20 -7.56 6.57
CA ILE A 233 -0.70 -6.19 6.73
C ILE A 233 0.56 -6.29 7.56
N ASN A 234 1.73 -6.09 6.92
CA ASN A 234 3.01 -6.18 7.59
C ASN A 234 3.41 -4.86 8.25
N SER A 235 3.11 -3.74 7.59
CA SER A 235 3.43 -2.39 8.07
C SER A 235 2.61 -1.34 7.34
N GLY A 236 2.74 -0.06 7.76
CA GLY A 236 1.95 1.05 7.25
C GLY A 236 0.76 1.39 8.16
N PHE A 237 0.17 2.54 7.91
CA PHE A 237 -1.10 2.91 8.55
C PHE A 237 -2.26 2.58 7.60
N VAL A 238 -3.19 1.72 8.02
CA VAL A 238 -4.34 1.32 7.21
C VAL A 238 -5.63 1.77 7.88
N ASP A 239 -6.41 2.60 7.17
CA ASP A 239 -7.76 3.04 7.54
C ASP A 239 -8.76 2.48 6.50
N ALA A 240 -9.45 1.41 6.85
CA ALA A 240 -10.37 0.72 5.97
C ALA A 240 -11.80 0.89 6.46
N LYS A 241 -12.69 1.40 5.59
CA LYS A 241 -14.08 1.75 5.93
C LYS A 241 -15.07 1.19 4.94
N SER A 242 -16.19 0.71 5.45
CA SER A 242 -17.39 0.41 4.69
C SER A 242 -18.60 0.85 5.47
N LYS A 243 -19.70 1.10 4.77
CA LYS A 243 -20.96 1.45 5.43
C LYS A 243 -21.70 0.22 5.94
N PHE A 244 -21.72 -0.85 5.16
CA PHE A 244 -22.49 -2.06 5.47
C PHE A 244 -21.61 -3.33 5.48
N GLY A 245 -20.52 -3.36 4.73
CA GLY A 245 -19.55 -4.45 4.76
C GLY A 245 -18.51 -4.29 5.87
N ALA A 246 -17.53 -5.17 5.91
CA ALA A 246 -16.41 -5.07 6.82
C ALA A 246 -15.47 -3.91 6.46
N GLY A 247 -14.77 -3.32 7.44
CA GLY A 247 -13.63 -2.47 7.16
C GLY A 247 -12.58 -3.27 6.37
N ILE A 248 -12.13 -4.39 6.95
CA ILE A 248 -11.27 -5.38 6.27
C ILE A 248 -11.96 -6.74 6.36
N GLY A 249 -12.16 -7.41 5.22
CA GLY A 249 -12.82 -8.71 5.17
C GLY A 249 -13.89 -8.81 4.08
N SER A 250 -15.03 -9.44 4.41
CA SER A 250 -16.12 -9.67 3.44
C SER A 250 -17.03 -8.45 3.29
N GLY A 251 -17.62 -8.31 2.10
CA GLY A 251 -18.77 -7.45 1.88
C GLY A 251 -20.01 -7.96 2.65
N HIS A 252 -21.10 -7.25 2.48
CA HIS A 252 -22.41 -7.58 3.11
C HIS A 252 -23.07 -8.78 2.46
#